data_9393a4572d2b4250bbfd4598e80ae36f
#
_entry.id   9393a4572d2b4250bbfd4598e80ae36f
#
_cell.length_a   1.000
_cell.length_b   1.000
_cell.length_c   1.000
_cell.angle_alpha   90.00
_cell.angle_beta   90.00
_cell.angle_gamma   90.00
#
_symmetry.space_group_name_H-M   'P 1'
#
loop_
_entity.id
_entity.type
_entity.pdbx_description
1 polymer ?
#
loop_
_entity_poly.entity_id
_entity_poly.type
_entity_poly.pdbx_seq_one_letter_code
_entity_poly.pdbx_strand_id
1 'polypeptide(L)'
;IEVPYDTKVLIHETDDTSHDCPWANEKLTTLLGMYKAETLDEAFDICYKLVLEGGAGHSAALYIDPTEEEKITRFGLRMKAGRILINQPTSFGGIGDLYNFGLAPSLTLGCGSWGNNSISENLTYEHLINISRIAWIKQ
;
A
#
# COMPACT_ATOMS: atom_id res chain seq x y z
N ILE A 1 25.93 14.65 -8.96
CA ILE A 1 24.94 15.35 -9.83
C ILE A 1 24.62 16.64 -9.11
N GLU A 2 24.85 17.78 -9.76
CA GLU A 2 24.38 19.07 -9.27
C GLU A 2 22.89 19.22 -9.66
N VAL A 3 22.05 19.59 -8.71
CA VAL A 3 20.64 19.87 -8.92
C VAL A 3 20.30 21.28 -8.48
N PRO A 4 19.32 21.98 -9.07
CA PRO A 4 18.90 23.31 -8.63
C PRO A 4 18.55 23.32 -7.13
N TYR A 5 18.88 24.42 -6.46
CA TYR A 5 18.67 24.55 -5.00
C TYR A 5 17.21 24.40 -4.56
N ASP A 6 16.27 24.72 -5.44
CA ASP A 6 14.81 24.65 -5.21
C ASP A 6 14.20 23.30 -5.58
N THR A 7 15.03 22.31 -5.95
CA THR A 7 14.56 20.95 -6.29
C THR A 7 13.85 20.32 -5.10
N LYS A 8 12.61 19.88 -5.32
CA LYS A 8 11.76 19.26 -4.29
C LYS A 8 11.74 17.74 -4.37
N VAL A 9 11.82 17.20 -5.59
CA VAL A 9 11.73 15.77 -5.87
C VAL A 9 12.71 15.42 -6.97
N LEU A 10 13.37 14.27 -6.84
CA LEU A 10 14.14 13.64 -7.90
C LEU A 10 13.42 12.38 -8.35
N ILE A 11 13.25 12.24 -9.66
CA ILE A 11 12.60 11.09 -10.27
C ILE A 11 13.60 10.40 -11.20
N HIS A 12 13.77 9.12 -11.02
CA HIS A 12 14.57 8.27 -11.91
C HIS A 12 13.67 7.28 -12.65
N GLU A 13 13.70 7.33 -13.97
CA GLU A 13 12.98 6.38 -14.82
C GLU A 13 13.81 5.09 -14.94
N THR A 14 13.16 3.96 -14.67
CA THR A 14 13.75 2.62 -14.76
C THR A 14 12.69 1.59 -15.10
N ASP A 15 13.09 0.45 -15.64
CA ASP A 15 12.28 -0.75 -15.88
C ASP A 15 12.65 -1.91 -14.95
N ASP A 16 13.73 -1.76 -14.18
CA ASP A 16 14.24 -2.77 -13.27
C ASP A 16 13.46 -2.78 -11.94
N THR A 17 12.72 -3.87 -11.72
CA THR A 17 11.96 -4.13 -10.49
C THR A 17 12.64 -5.15 -9.57
N SER A 18 13.92 -5.49 -9.82
CA SER A 18 14.64 -6.49 -9.03
C SER A 18 15.01 -5.97 -7.63
N HIS A 19 15.28 -6.91 -6.74
CA HIS A 19 15.74 -6.62 -5.38
C HIS A 19 17.02 -5.77 -5.35
N ASP A 20 17.92 -5.98 -6.30
CA ASP A 20 19.21 -5.29 -6.37
C ASP A 20 19.09 -3.87 -6.94
N CYS A 21 17.91 -3.51 -7.49
CA CYS A 21 17.65 -2.17 -8.00
C CYS A 21 17.36 -1.20 -6.86
N PRO A 22 18.23 -0.21 -6.59
CA PRO A 22 17.99 0.74 -5.51
C PRO A 22 16.74 1.63 -5.73
N TRP A 23 16.26 1.73 -6.98
CA TRP A 23 15.07 2.49 -7.33
C TRP A 23 13.77 1.73 -7.04
N ALA A 24 13.82 0.40 -6.99
CA ALA A 24 12.68 -0.45 -6.64
C ALA A 24 12.40 -0.46 -5.13
N ASN A 25 13.40 -0.19 -4.31
CA ASN A 25 13.30 -0.23 -2.86
C ASN A 25 12.73 1.07 -2.27
N GLU A 26 12.14 0.98 -1.08
CA GLU A 26 11.71 2.15 -0.31
C GLU A 26 12.92 3.01 0.10
N LYS A 27 12.82 4.32 -0.10
CA LYS A 27 13.93 5.24 0.14
C LYS A 27 13.66 6.28 1.24
N LEU A 28 12.48 6.36 1.81
CA LEU A 28 12.04 7.32 2.83
C LEU A 28 12.55 8.76 2.60
N THR A 29 12.54 9.18 1.34
CA THR A 29 13.06 10.48 0.87
C THR A 29 12.29 10.92 -0.37
N THR A 30 12.58 12.12 -0.85
CA THR A 30 12.00 12.67 -2.09
C THR A 30 12.68 12.16 -3.37
N LEU A 31 13.27 10.98 -3.32
CA LEU A 31 13.91 10.30 -4.44
C LEU A 31 13.03 9.13 -4.88
N LEU A 32 12.45 9.21 -6.07
CA LEU A 32 11.42 8.28 -6.55
C LEU A 32 11.90 7.50 -7.77
N GLY A 33 11.58 6.20 -7.80
CA GLY A 33 11.59 5.40 -9.02
C GLY A 33 10.30 5.63 -9.82
N MET A 34 10.41 5.74 -11.13
CA MET A 34 9.29 5.85 -12.05
C MET A 34 9.36 4.73 -13.08
N TYR A 35 8.24 4.07 -13.28
CA TYR A 35 8.08 2.97 -14.24
C TYR A 35 7.03 3.34 -15.26
N LYS A 36 7.27 3.04 -16.52
CA LYS A 36 6.30 3.21 -17.59
C LYS A 36 5.65 1.87 -17.93
N ALA A 37 4.40 1.90 -18.33
CA ALA A 37 3.66 0.74 -18.79
C ALA A 37 2.83 1.11 -20.02
N GLU A 38 2.72 0.23 -20.97
CA GLU A 38 1.92 0.40 -22.19
C GLU A 38 0.44 0.07 -21.94
N THR A 39 0.18 -0.79 -20.95
CA THR A 39 -1.17 -1.26 -20.60
C THR A 39 -1.40 -1.21 -19.10
N LEU A 40 -2.69 -1.20 -18.71
CA LEU A 40 -3.08 -1.27 -17.31
C LEU A 40 -2.62 -2.57 -16.65
N ASP A 41 -2.67 -3.68 -17.36
CA ASP A 41 -2.25 -4.98 -16.85
C ASP A 41 -0.75 -5.02 -16.58
N GLU A 42 0.05 -4.46 -17.46
CA GLU A 42 1.49 -4.29 -17.27
C GLU A 42 1.78 -3.39 -16.05
N ALA A 43 1.06 -2.27 -15.91
CA ALA A 43 1.19 -1.41 -14.73
C ALA A 43 0.88 -2.16 -13.44
N PHE A 44 -0.17 -3.00 -13.43
CA PHE A 44 -0.50 -3.83 -12.27
C PHE A 44 0.58 -4.86 -11.97
N ASP A 45 1.20 -5.46 -12.98
CA ASP A 45 2.28 -6.41 -12.80
C ASP A 45 3.55 -5.77 -12.25
N ILE A 46 3.90 -4.57 -12.72
CA ILE A 46 5.00 -3.78 -12.17
C ILE A 46 4.71 -3.43 -10.70
N CYS A 47 3.54 -2.86 -10.39
CA CYS A 47 3.14 -2.54 -9.03
C CYS A 47 3.16 -3.77 -8.11
N TYR A 48 2.67 -4.92 -8.59
CA TYR A 48 2.70 -6.15 -7.83
C TYR A 48 4.12 -6.60 -7.45
N LYS A 49 5.05 -6.55 -8.41
CA LYS A 49 6.47 -6.85 -8.15
C LYS A 49 7.06 -5.91 -7.11
N LEU A 50 6.84 -4.61 -7.26
CA LEU A 50 7.32 -3.60 -6.32
C LEU A 50 6.72 -3.75 -4.92
N VAL A 51 5.44 -4.13 -4.80
CA VAL A 51 4.81 -4.43 -3.50
C VAL A 51 5.47 -5.63 -2.83
N LEU A 52 5.83 -6.67 -3.60
CA LEU A 52 6.52 -7.83 -3.03
C LEU A 52 7.93 -7.48 -2.56
N GLU A 53 8.68 -6.70 -3.32
CA GLU A 53 10.05 -6.26 -2.97
C GLU A 53 10.06 -5.29 -1.80
N GLY A 54 9.14 -4.31 -1.79
CA GLY A 54 9.06 -3.26 -0.77
C GLY A 54 8.42 -3.69 0.56
N GLY A 55 7.88 -4.91 0.64
CA GLY A 55 7.20 -5.41 1.83
C GLY A 55 5.70 -5.65 1.62
N ALA A 56 5.35 -6.88 1.27
CA ALA A 56 3.97 -7.29 1.09
C ALA A 56 3.12 -7.04 2.34
N GLY A 57 1.87 -6.65 2.14
CA GLY A 57 0.89 -6.41 3.19
C GLY A 57 0.75 -4.95 3.63
N HIS A 58 1.64 -4.04 3.24
CA HIS A 58 1.57 -2.65 3.68
C HIS A 58 0.45 -1.89 2.94
N SER A 59 0.74 -1.20 1.85
CA SER A 59 -0.23 -0.37 1.14
C SER A 59 0.10 -0.21 -0.34
N ALA A 60 -0.93 0.04 -1.14
CA ALA A 60 -0.80 0.42 -2.54
C ALA A 60 -1.86 1.48 -2.88
N ALA A 61 -1.57 2.36 -3.84
CA ALA A 61 -2.51 3.38 -4.29
C ALA A 61 -2.74 3.28 -5.80
N LEU A 62 -3.98 3.55 -6.21
CA LEU A 62 -4.39 3.65 -7.61
C LEU A 62 -5.06 5.00 -7.84
N TYR A 63 -4.56 5.75 -8.80
CA TYR A 63 -5.18 6.99 -9.27
C TYR A 63 -5.91 6.70 -10.58
N ILE A 64 -7.23 6.78 -10.55
CA ILE A 64 -8.10 6.38 -11.66
C ILE A 64 -9.45 7.10 -11.54
N ASP A 65 -10.23 7.12 -12.61
CA ASP A 65 -11.62 7.55 -12.53
C ASP A 65 -12.38 6.65 -11.53
N PRO A 66 -13.03 7.22 -10.49
CA PRO A 66 -13.71 6.44 -9.47
C PRO A 66 -14.90 5.61 -10.00
N THR A 67 -15.38 5.87 -11.21
CA THR A 67 -16.43 5.07 -11.85
C THR A 67 -15.93 3.76 -12.47
N GLU A 68 -14.63 3.58 -12.56
CA GLU A 68 -13.98 2.38 -13.12
C GLU A 68 -13.90 1.22 -12.09
N GLU A 69 -15.04 0.85 -11.52
CA GLU A 69 -15.16 -0.11 -10.41
C GLU A 69 -14.52 -1.48 -10.70
N GLU A 70 -14.64 -1.99 -11.93
CA GLU A 70 -14.02 -3.24 -12.33
C GLU A 70 -12.49 -3.18 -12.24
N LYS A 71 -11.87 -2.11 -12.75
CA LYS A 71 -10.43 -1.90 -12.72
C LYS A 71 -9.92 -1.72 -11.29
N ILE A 72 -10.66 -0.98 -10.47
CA ILE A 72 -10.38 -0.78 -9.04
C ILE A 72 -10.40 -2.13 -8.31
N THR A 73 -11.43 -2.93 -8.54
CA THR A 73 -11.57 -4.26 -7.94
C THR A 73 -10.42 -5.18 -8.38
N ARG A 74 -10.08 -5.21 -9.68
CA ARG A 74 -8.95 -6.00 -10.20
C ARG A 74 -7.62 -5.59 -9.55
N PHE A 75 -7.38 -4.29 -9.40
CA PHE A 75 -6.19 -3.79 -8.71
C PHE A 75 -6.16 -4.28 -7.25
N GLY A 76 -7.25 -4.11 -6.50
CA GLY A 76 -7.35 -4.55 -5.11
C GLY A 76 -7.10 -6.04 -4.92
N LEU A 77 -7.65 -6.88 -5.82
CA LEU A 77 -7.44 -8.33 -5.80
C LEU A 77 -6.01 -8.73 -6.21
N ARG A 78 -5.36 -7.94 -7.06
CA ARG A 78 -3.99 -8.22 -7.53
C ARG A 78 -2.93 -7.85 -6.49
N MET A 79 -3.09 -6.74 -5.76
CA MET A 79 -2.10 -6.25 -4.81
C MET A 79 -2.13 -7.05 -3.50
N LYS A 80 -0.97 -7.50 -3.05
CA LYS A 80 -0.81 -8.08 -1.71
C LYS A 80 -0.55 -7.00 -0.68
N ALA A 81 -1.57 -6.17 -0.46
CA ALA A 81 -1.51 -5.05 0.47
C ALA A 81 -2.80 -4.98 1.30
N GLY A 82 -2.67 -4.72 2.59
CA GLY A 82 -3.81 -4.60 3.51
C GLY A 82 -4.60 -3.30 3.32
N ARG A 83 -4.02 -2.32 2.66
CA ARG A 83 -4.63 -1.00 2.41
C ARG A 83 -4.49 -0.65 0.95
N ILE A 84 -5.62 -0.63 0.24
CA ILE A 84 -5.72 -0.22 -1.16
C ILE A 84 -6.40 1.14 -1.20
N LEU A 85 -5.70 2.15 -1.67
CA LEU A 85 -6.15 3.54 -1.63
C LEU A 85 -6.48 4.01 -3.04
N ILE A 86 -7.64 4.63 -3.20
CA ILE A 86 -8.08 5.17 -4.48
C ILE A 86 -7.99 6.68 -4.44
N ASN A 87 -7.23 7.25 -5.39
CA ASN A 87 -7.01 8.68 -5.57
C ASN A 87 -6.45 9.39 -4.32
N GLN A 88 -5.65 8.67 -3.53
CA GLN A 88 -5.03 9.16 -2.31
C GLN A 88 -3.62 8.61 -2.18
N PRO A 89 -2.67 9.35 -1.60
CA PRO A 89 -1.32 8.85 -1.35
C PRO A 89 -1.31 7.79 -0.24
N THR A 90 -0.44 6.81 -0.38
CA THR A 90 -0.29 5.71 0.60
C THR A 90 0.06 6.21 2.00
N SER A 91 0.83 7.28 2.12
CA SER A 91 1.20 7.88 3.42
C SER A 91 -0.02 8.37 4.21
N PHE A 92 -1.03 8.91 3.54
CA PHE A 92 -2.26 9.37 4.20
C PHE A 92 -3.15 8.19 4.60
N GLY A 93 -3.39 7.27 3.66
CA GLY A 93 -4.22 6.11 3.92
C GLY A 93 -3.62 5.15 4.94
N GLY A 94 -2.31 5.08 5.01
CA GLY A 94 -1.63 4.30 6.05
C GLY A 94 -2.02 4.78 7.47
N ILE A 95 -2.12 6.08 7.69
CA ILE A 95 -2.50 6.66 8.99
C ILE A 95 -4.03 6.51 9.28
N GLY A 96 -4.85 6.35 8.23
CA GLY A 96 -6.28 6.10 8.35
C GLY A 96 -7.13 7.36 8.47
N ASP A 97 -8.13 7.35 9.31
CA ASP A 97 -9.24 8.33 9.37
C ASP A 97 -8.82 9.78 9.63
N LEU A 98 -7.58 10.04 10.03
CA LEU A 98 -7.03 11.38 10.12
C LEU A 98 -7.08 12.16 8.79
N TYR A 99 -7.26 11.46 7.67
CA TYR A 99 -7.31 12.02 6.31
C TYR A 99 -8.60 11.63 5.56
N ASN A 100 -9.70 11.43 6.25
CA ASN A 100 -11.03 11.08 5.71
C ASN A 100 -11.11 9.70 5.05
N PHE A 101 -10.40 8.71 5.58
CA PHE A 101 -10.56 7.31 5.19
C PHE A 101 -11.44 6.56 6.19
N GLY A 102 -12.19 5.59 5.73
CA GLY A 102 -12.93 4.67 6.61
C GLY A 102 -12.06 3.62 7.31
N LEU A 103 -10.75 3.88 7.46
CA LEU A 103 -9.79 3.05 8.18
C LEU A 103 -9.56 3.60 9.58
N ALA A 104 -9.38 2.74 10.57
CA ALA A 104 -9.07 3.17 11.92
C ALA A 104 -7.76 3.99 11.95
N PRO A 105 -7.69 5.12 12.67
CA PRO A 105 -6.47 5.90 12.78
C PRO A 105 -5.41 5.13 13.57
N SER A 106 -4.23 4.94 12.98
CA SER A 106 -3.13 4.23 13.64
C SER A 106 -1.80 4.51 12.96
N LEU A 107 -0.73 4.59 13.75
CA LEU A 107 0.64 4.61 13.27
C LEU A 107 1.25 3.20 13.19
N THR A 108 0.55 2.20 13.71
CA THR A 108 0.97 0.80 13.67
C THR A 108 0.06 0.03 12.74
N LEU A 109 0.64 -0.52 11.67
CA LEU A 109 -0.09 -1.16 10.60
C LEU A 109 0.21 -2.66 10.60
N GLY A 110 -0.84 -3.48 10.72
CA GLY A 110 -0.75 -4.90 10.49
C GLY A 110 -0.68 -5.19 9.00
N CYS A 111 0.27 -6.04 8.60
CA CYS A 111 0.47 -6.44 7.21
C CYS A 111 -0.07 -7.85 6.90
N GLY A 112 -0.78 -8.46 7.84
CA GLY A 112 -1.36 -9.79 7.70
C GLY A 112 -0.32 -10.89 7.45
N SER A 113 -0.79 -12.02 6.98
CA SER A 113 0.09 -13.15 6.65
C SER A 113 1.10 -12.83 5.55
N TRP A 114 0.81 -11.86 4.67
CA TRP A 114 1.75 -11.41 3.64
C TRP A 114 3.02 -10.78 4.24
N GLY A 115 2.89 -10.07 5.36
CA GLY A 115 4.00 -9.45 6.08
C GLY A 115 4.40 -10.20 7.36
N ASN A 116 4.03 -11.49 7.50
CA ASN A 116 4.29 -12.32 8.68
C ASN A 116 3.69 -11.74 9.98
N ASN A 117 2.54 -11.06 9.87
CA ASN A 117 1.81 -10.51 11.00
C ASN A 117 0.52 -11.29 11.27
N SER A 118 0.04 -11.24 12.51
CA SER A 118 -1.24 -11.85 12.92
C SER A 118 -2.44 -10.95 12.61
N ILE A 119 -2.21 -9.65 12.31
CA ILE A 119 -3.23 -8.63 12.11
C ILE A 119 -3.02 -8.01 10.72
N SER A 120 -4.10 -7.82 9.95
CA SER A 120 -4.07 -7.27 8.59
C SER A 120 -4.75 -5.91 8.47
N GLU A 121 -4.84 -5.17 9.55
CA GLU A 121 -5.52 -3.88 9.63
C GLU A 121 -4.73 -2.86 10.47
N ASN A 122 -5.23 -1.63 10.54
CA ASN A 122 -4.67 -0.59 11.39
C ASN A 122 -4.86 -0.98 12.86
N LEU A 123 -3.78 -1.02 13.63
CA LEU A 123 -3.80 -1.49 15.01
C LEU A 123 -4.54 -0.49 15.91
N THR A 124 -5.51 -0.99 16.69
CA THR A 124 -6.27 -0.22 17.67
C THR A 124 -6.17 -0.87 19.06
N TYR A 125 -6.75 -0.24 20.08
CA TYR A 125 -6.82 -0.80 21.42
C TYR A 125 -7.59 -2.13 21.47
N GLU A 126 -8.51 -2.38 20.54
CA GLU A 126 -9.30 -3.61 20.46
C GLU A 126 -8.42 -4.85 20.26
N HIS A 127 -7.27 -4.70 19.60
CA HIS A 127 -6.31 -5.78 19.41
C HIS A 127 -5.54 -6.17 20.70
N LEU A 128 -5.65 -5.35 21.73
CA LEU A 128 -5.05 -5.61 23.05
C LEU A 128 -6.03 -6.21 24.05
N ILE A 129 -7.31 -6.39 23.67
CA ILE A 129 -8.37 -6.90 24.54
C ILE A 129 -8.58 -8.38 24.28
N ASN A 130 -8.68 -9.15 25.35
CA ASN A 130 -9.15 -10.55 25.28
C ASN A 130 -10.67 -10.59 25.30
N ILE A 131 -11.27 -11.21 24.29
CA ILE A 131 -12.73 -11.33 24.16
C ILE A 131 -13.14 -12.75 24.57
N SER A 132 -13.94 -12.89 25.61
CA SER A 132 -14.62 -14.15 25.98
C SER A 132 -16.03 -14.19 25.41
N ARG A 133 -16.44 -15.33 24.86
CA ARG A 133 -17.78 -15.53 24.32
C ARG A 133 -18.50 -16.61 25.11
N ILE A 134 -19.75 -16.31 25.51
CA ILE A 134 -20.66 -17.27 26.11
C ILE A 134 -21.58 -17.81 25.02
N ALA A 135 -21.53 -19.11 24.78
CA ALA A 135 -22.37 -19.76 23.79
C ALA A 135 -23.48 -20.58 24.50
N TRP A 136 -24.71 -20.43 24.03
CA TRP A 136 -25.87 -21.13 24.52
C TRP A 136 -26.34 -22.18 23.50
N ILE A 137 -26.86 -23.30 24.01
CA ILE A 137 -27.58 -24.28 23.16
C ILE A 137 -28.82 -23.58 22.60
N LYS A 138 -29.03 -23.72 21.30
CA LYS A 138 -30.31 -23.34 20.70
C LYS A 138 -31.38 -24.37 21.16
N GLN A 139 -32.45 -23.87 21.74
CA GLN A 139 -33.66 -24.65 22.04
C GLN A 139 -34.51 -24.81 20.77
#